data_18395ddd19d29998c5ea135aa5ae9f07
#
_entry.id   18395ddd19d29998c5ea135aa5ae9f07
#
_cell.length_a   1.000
_cell.length_b   1.000
_cell.length_c   1.000
_cell.angle_alpha   90.00
_cell.angle_beta   90.00
_cell.angle_gamma   90.00
#
_symmetry.space_group_name_H-M   'P 1'
#
loop_
_entity.id
_entity.type
_entity.pdbx_description
1 polymer ?
#
loop_
_entity_poly.entity_id
_entity_poly.type
_entity_poly.pdbx_seq_one_letter_code
_entity_poly.pdbx_strand_id
1 'polypeptide(L)'
;MSKRDFLSTADLTRAEVDDLLDLASRVKGKKPGQVLHGKTLGLLFFQPSLRTRVSFEVAMVQLGGHCINLSNDDLYELEPQEQAVMDGAAEEHVKDAARTLSRYVDALGIRAAARSGDWARDRQELLLRSYARYASVPVINLETSFGHPCQALADLMTMREQLVSLRGRKLTLMWCNHPEPKSLGPTHSLLQVAALAGMDVTLAHPLGFEIDDEVLRKGRATAQDAGGALRVVNDREAAARGAEIVYARSWGAPKYWSDAEREAVVKRSLQDWRVDEALMATTQNALLMHPLPVRRNVAATDAVLDGVQSVIYEQAANRAHVQKALLMQLLK
;
A
#
# COMPACT_ATOMS: atom_id res chain seq x y z
N MET A 1 27.32 7.81 -4.33
CA MET A 1 26.59 6.56 -4.04
C MET A 1 25.51 6.37 -5.11
N SER A 2 25.24 5.15 -5.58
CA SER A 2 24.10 4.90 -6.45
C SER A 2 22.82 5.22 -5.69
N LYS A 3 21.82 5.84 -6.35
CA LYS A 3 20.51 6.08 -5.74
C LYS A 3 19.87 4.76 -5.32
N ARG A 4 19.07 4.76 -4.26
CA ARG A 4 18.23 3.63 -3.85
C ARG A 4 16.78 4.03 -4.00
N ASP A 5 16.03 3.32 -4.83
CA ASP A 5 14.58 3.49 -4.98
C ASP A 5 13.84 2.66 -3.92
N PHE A 6 12.59 3.05 -3.63
CA PHE A 6 11.66 2.29 -2.79
C PHE A 6 10.38 2.00 -3.56
N LEU A 7 10.38 0.93 -4.34
CA LEU A 7 9.29 0.63 -5.28
C LEU A 7 8.35 -0.46 -4.77
N SER A 8 8.86 -1.44 -4.04
CA SER A 8 8.08 -2.59 -3.58
C SER A 8 8.54 -3.06 -2.20
N THR A 9 7.61 -3.61 -1.42
CA THR A 9 7.95 -4.37 -0.20
C THR A 9 8.66 -5.68 -0.48
N ALA A 10 8.50 -6.22 -1.70
CA ALA A 10 9.20 -7.42 -2.12
C ALA A 10 10.72 -7.23 -2.33
N ASP A 11 11.18 -5.96 -2.40
CA ASP A 11 12.60 -5.63 -2.55
C ASP A 11 13.33 -5.55 -1.20
N LEU A 12 12.60 -5.72 -0.09
CA LEU A 12 13.14 -5.62 1.27
C LEU A 12 13.43 -7.00 1.85
N THR A 13 14.55 -7.10 2.54
CA THR A 13 14.85 -8.20 3.45
C THR A 13 14.12 -8.01 4.78
N ARG A 14 13.99 -9.08 5.57
CA ARG A 14 13.42 -9.01 6.92
C ARG A 14 14.19 -7.99 7.80
N ALA A 15 15.52 -8.01 7.76
CA ALA A 15 16.35 -7.09 8.53
C ALA A 15 16.09 -5.63 8.15
N GLU A 16 15.97 -5.32 6.86
CA GLU A 16 15.66 -3.96 6.40
C GLU A 16 14.29 -3.48 6.84
N VAL A 17 13.30 -4.38 6.86
CA VAL A 17 11.96 -4.07 7.41
C VAL A 17 12.06 -3.76 8.90
N ASP A 18 12.74 -4.62 9.68
CA ASP A 18 12.89 -4.44 11.13
C ASP A 18 13.65 -3.14 11.44
N ASP A 19 14.77 -2.84 10.77
CA ASP A 19 15.54 -1.61 10.93
C ASP A 19 14.71 -0.35 10.63
N LEU A 20 13.90 -0.39 9.56
CA LEU A 20 13.04 0.73 9.19
C LEU A 20 11.92 0.94 10.21
N LEU A 21 11.30 -0.12 10.68
CA LEU A 21 10.25 -0.03 11.70
C LEU A 21 10.81 0.41 13.06
N ASP A 22 12.02 -0.01 13.42
CA ASP A 22 12.69 0.45 14.64
C ASP A 22 13.04 1.94 14.54
N LEU A 23 13.50 2.40 13.37
CA LEU A 23 13.72 3.83 13.13
C LEU A 23 12.39 4.59 13.21
N ALA A 24 11.31 4.08 12.61
CA ALA A 24 9.97 4.67 12.66
C ALA A 24 9.46 4.81 14.11
N SER A 25 9.67 3.79 14.93
CA SER A 25 9.32 3.82 16.36
C SER A 25 10.11 4.85 17.13
N ARG A 26 11.42 4.98 16.86
CA ARG A 26 12.27 6.03 17.47
C ARG A 26 11.81 7.43 17.11
N VAL A 27 11.46 7.69 15.83
CA VAL A 27 11.01 9.02 15.40
C VAL A 27 9.55 9.32 15.78
N LYS A 28 8.76 8.31 16.14
CA LYS A 28 7.43 8.47 16.74
C LYS A 28 7.55 9.00 18.18
N GLY A 29 8.47 8.46 18.96
CA GLY A 29 8.65 8.80 20.38
C GLY A 29 9.45 10.10 20.63
N LYS A 30 10.19 10.61 19.63
CA LYS A 30 11.04 11.80 19.76
C LYS A 30 10.85 12.72 18.56
N LYS A 31 10.86 14.03 18.79
CA LYS A 31 10.91 14.98 17.67
C LYS A 31 12.22 14.74 16.91
N PRO A 32 12.17 14.32 15.64
CA PRO A 32 13.36 14.22 14.82
C PRO A 32 13.96 15.63 14.70
N GLY A 33 15.29 15.76 14.73
CA GLY A 33 15.95 17.01 14.36
C GLY A 33 15.68 17.34 12.88
N GLN A 34 16.12 18.53 12.44
CA GLN A 34 16.00 18.98 11.04
C GLN A 34 17.01 18.25 10.13
N VAL A 35 16.95 16.91 10.13
CA VAL A 35 17.94 16.05 9.45
C VAL A 35 17.87 16.11 7.93
N LEU A 36 16.76 16.64 7.38
CA LEU A 36 16.54 16.87 5.95
C LEU A 36 16.43 18.36 5.61
N HIS A 37 17.08 19.22 6.40
CA HIS A 37 17.14 20.66 6.11
C HIS A 37 17.66 20.92 4.69
N GLY A 38 16.92 21.73 3.92
CA GLY A 38 17.24 22.07 2.54
C GLY A 38 16.89 21.00 1.51
N LYS A 39 16.34 19.85 1.92
CA LYS A 39 15.87 18.79 1.02
C LYS A 39 14.46 19.03 0.54
N THR A 40 14.21 18.72 -0.74
CA THR A 40 12.92 18.84 -1.37
C THR A 40 12.44 17.49 -1.91
N LEU A 41 11.20 17.12 -1.60
CA LEU A 41 10.51 15.94 -2.13
C LEU A 41 9.45 16.37 -3.15
N GLY A 42 9.58 15.93 -4.40
CA GLY A 42 8.53 16.07 -5.41
C GLY A 42 7.49 14.95 -5.27
N LEU A 43 6.22 15.29 -5.10
CA LEU A 43 5.12 14.35 -4.96
C LEU A 43 4.19 14.46 -6.18
N LEU A 44 4.14 13.42 -7.00
CA LEU A 44 3.34 13.35 -8.22
C LEU A 44 2.10 12.48 -7.98
N PHE A 45 0.92 13.08 -8.07
CA PHE A 45 -0.37 12.45 -7.82
C PHE A 45 -1.20 12.38 -9.11
N PHE A 46 -1.19 11.24 -9.78
CA PHE A 46 -2.07 10.97 -10.92
C PHE A 46 -3.49 10.58 -10.50
N GLN A 47 -3.74 10.34 -9.22
CA GLN A 47 -5.06 10.12 -8.60
C GLN A 47 -5.14 10.81 -7.24
N PRO A 48 -6.35 11.20 -6.81
CA PRO A 48 -6.55 11.86 -5.51
C PRO A 48 -6.01 11.03 -4.33
N SER A 49 -5.40 11.72 -3.36
CA SER A 49 -4.99 11.12 -2.09
C SER A 49 -4.93 12.18 -0.99
N LEU A 50 -5.77 12.03 0.03
CA LEU A 50 -5.73 12.88 1.21
C LEU A 50 -4.55 12.50 2.12
N ARG A 51 -4.55 11.26 2.59
CA ARG A 51 -3.62 10.78 3.63
C ARG A 51 -2.17 10.71 3.18
N THR A 52 -1.91 10.23 1.97
CA THR A 52 -0.56 10.13 1.45
C THR A 52 0.06 11.52 1.26
N ARG A 53 -0.70 12.45 0.68
CA ARG A 53 -0.26 13.84 0.49
C ARG A 53 0.10 14.48 1.83
N VAL A 54 -0.85 14.54 2.75
CA VAL A 54 -0.66 15.20 4.05
C VAL A 54 0.43 14.52 4.88
N SER A 55 0.49 13.17 4.91
CA SER A 55 1.47 12.47 5.75
C SER A 55 2.90 12.64 5.27
N PHE A 56 3.16 12.66 3.95
CA PHE A 56 4.50 12.94 3.42
C PHE A 56 4.91 14.41 3.62
N GLU A 57 3.98 15.33 3.41
CA GLU A 57 4.24 16.76 3.63
C GLU A 57 4.60 17.03 5.10
N VAL A 58 3.79 16.51 6.04
CA VAL A 58 4.07 16.62 7.48
C VAL A 58 5.40 15.92 7.84
N ALA A 59 5.69 14.76 7.25
CA ALA A 59 6.95 14.05 7.48
C ALA A 59 8.16 14.90 7.04
N MET A 60 8.13 15.50 5.85
CA MET A 60 9.20 16.37 5.36
C MET A 60 9.35 17.62 6.20
N VAL A 61 8.26 18.33 6.51
CA VAL A 61 8.30 19.54 7.37
C VAL A 61 8.86 19.22 8.75
N GLN A 62 8.48 18.11 9.37
CA GLN A 62 9.01 17.71 10.68
C GLN A 62 10.48 17.27 10.66
N LEU A 63 10.99 16.91 9.49
CA LEU A 63 12.42 16.61 9.27
C LEU A 63 13.24 17.83 8.79
N GLY A 64 12.59 18.99 8.61
CA GLY A 64 13.22 20.23 8.16
C GLY A 64 13.33 20.39 6.65
N GLY A 65 12.71 19.51 5.89
CA GLY A 65 12.63 19.56 4.43
C GLY A 65 11.33 20.18 3.91
N HIS A 66 11.12 20.11 2.62
CA HIS A 66 9.98 20.68 1.90
C HIS A 66 9.36 19.67 0.92
N CYS A 67 8.07 19.85 0.59
CA CYS A 67 7.38 19.11 -0.47
C CYS A 67 6.90 20.05 -1.58
N ILE A 68 7.01 19.60 -2.82
CA ILE A 68 6.30 20.14 -3.98
C ILE A 68 5.24 19.11 -4.37
N ASN A 69 3.97 19.50 -4.28
CA ASN A 69 2.84 18.63 -4.61
C ASN A 69 2.34 18.96 -6.02
N LEU A 70 2.43 18.00 -6.92
CA LEU A 70 1.91 18.07 -8.28
C LEU A 70 0.75 17.11 -8.44
N SER A 71 -0.38 17.59 -8.91
CA SER A 71 -1.56 16.79 -9.29
C SER A 71 -1.53 16.50 -10.79
N ASN A 72 -2.43 15.65 -11.24
CA ASN A 72 -2.55 15.33 -12.67
C ASN A 72 -2.79 16.58 -13.53
N ASP A 73 -3.47 17.58 -12.99
CA ASP A 73 -3.76 18.84 -13.70
C ASP A 73 -2.53 19.76 -13.83
N ASP A 74 -1.46 19.49 -13.09
CA ASP A 74 -0.19 20.22 -13.14
C ASP A 74 0.82 19.56 -14.13
N LEU A 75 0.45 18.40 -14.70
CA LEU A 75 1.33 17.57 -15.53
C LEU A 75 0.75 17.43 -16.94
N TYR A 76 1.61 17.44 -17.95
CA TYR A 76 1.21 16.99 -19.26
C TYR A 76 0.87 15.50 -19.27
N GLU A 77 0.13 15.05 -20.31
CA GLU A 77 -0.04 13.62 -20.53
C GLU A 77 1.32 12.99 -20.86
N LEU A 78 1.66 11.91 -20.13
CA LEU A 78 2.99 11.33 -20.16
C LEU A 78 3.05 10.02 -20.95
N GLU A 79 4.06 9.89 -21.82
CA GLU A 79 4.39 8.64 -22.50
C GLU A 79 5.47 7.87 -21.71
N PRO A 80 5.17 6.70 -21.13
CA PRO A 80 6.15 5.92 -20.38
C PRO A 80 6.94 4.89 -21.19
N GLN A 81 6.57 4.60 -22.45
CA GLN A 81 7.22 3.58 -23.27
C GLN A 81 8.53 4.09 -23.86
N GLU A 82 9.61 3.31 -23.72
CA GLU A 82 10.98 3.77 -23.98
C GLU A 82 11.25 4.25 -25.42
N GLN A 83 10.64 3.63 -26.40
CA GLN A 83 10.89 3.90 -27.83
C GLN A 83 9.63 4.41 -28.54
N ALA A 84 8.73 5.03 -27.78
CA ALA A 84 7.51 5.55 -28.34
C ALA A 84 7.81 6.66 -29.37
N VAL A 85 7.06 6.65 -30.47
CA VAL A 85 6.96 7.80 -31.38
C VAL A 85 5.90 8.72 -30.78
N MET A 86 6.30 9.96 -30.46
CA MET A 86 5.46 10.95 -29.77
C MET A 86 4.51 11.67 -30.76
N ASP A 87 3.72 10.92 -31.54
CA ASP A 87 2.76 11.42 -32.54
C ASP A 87 1.30 11.30 -32.05
N GLY A 88 1.08 10.89 -30.78
CA GLY A 88 -0.21 10.75 -30.12
C GLY A 88 -0.57 11.93 -29.23
N ALA A 89 -1.41 11.68 -28.21
CA ALA A 89 -1.90 12.70 -27.28
C ALA A 89 -0.88 13.10 -26.20
N ALA A 90 0.06 12.23 -25.86
CA ALA A 90 1.06 12.51 -24.84
C ALA A 90 2.04 13.61 -25.33
N GLU A 91 2.13 14.70 -24.56
CA GLU A 91 2.99 15.85 -24.90
C GLU A 91 4.40 15.72 -24.33
N GLU A 92 4.60 14.90 -23.28
CA GLU A 92 5.89 14.75 -22.62
C GLU A 92 6.26 13.27 -22.41
N HIS A 93 7.51 12.93 -22.69
CA HIS A 93 8.01 11.60 -22.37
C HIS A 93 8.47 11.54 -20.90
N VAL A 94 8.12 10.46 -20.18
CA VAL A 94 8.54 10.27 -18.77
C VAL A 94 10.04 10.43 -18.56
N LYS A 95 10.86 10.08 -19.55
CA LYS A 95 12.32 10.26 -19.52
C LYS A 95 12.73 11.72 -19.33
N ASP A 96 12.03 12.65 -19.97
CA ASP A 96 12.35 14.08 -19.91
C ASP A 96 11.80 14.67 -18.62
N ALA A 97 10.57 14.35 -18.25
CA ALA A 97 9.98 14.73 -16.97
C ALA A 97 10.85 14.26 -15.77
N ALA A 98 11.24 12.98 -15.74
CA ALA A 98 12.05 12.41 -14.65
C ALA A 98 13.42 13.06 -14.54
N ARG A 99 14.10 13.32 -15.68
CA ARG A 99 15.42 13.96 -15.71
C ARG A 99 15.36 15.41 -15.29
N THR A 100 14.35 16.13 -15.76
CA THR A 100 14.12 17.53 -15.40
C THR A 100 13.81 17.68 -13.93
N LEU A 101 12.83 16.93 -13.40
CA LEU A 101 12.47 16.97 -12.00
C LEU A 101 13.64 16.58 -11.08
N SER A 102 14.49 15.65 -11.51
CA SER A 102 15.69 15.27 -10.75
C SER A 102 16.73 16.41 -10.61
N ARG A 103 16.58 17.51 -11.36
CA ARG A 103 17.42 18.72 -11.20
C ARG A 103 16.87 19.70 -10.16
N TYR A 104 15.59 19.52 -9.77
CA TYR A 104 14.90 20.45 -8.90
C TYR A 104 14.67 19.88 -7.50
N VAL A 105 14.58 18.54 -7.38
CA VAL A 105 14.23 17.87 -6.11
C VAL A 105 15.25 16.79 -5.73
N ASP A 106 15.25 16.39 -4.46
CA ASP A 106 16.15 15.37 -3.92
C ASP A 106 15.55 13.96 -3.97
N ALA A 107 14.24 13.84 -4.09
CA ALA A 107 13.53 12.57 -4.31
C ALA A 107 12.19 12.81 -5.01
N LEU A 108 11.63 11.77 -5.61
CA LEU A 108 10.31 11.75 -6.25
C LEU A 108 9.41 10.71 -5.60
N GLY A 109 8.20 11.08 -5.24
CA GLY A 109 7.14 10.17 -4.83
C GLY A 109 6.09 10.07 -5.93
N ILE A 110 5.77 8.86 -6.39
CA ILE A 110 4.86 8.62 -7.52
C ILE A 110 3.62 7.85 -7.05
N ARG A 111 2.43 8.44 -7.24
CA ARG A 111 1.14 7.77 -7.06
C ARG A 111 0.46 7.59 -8.41
N ALA A 112 0.43 6.36 -8.91
CA ALA A 112 -0.08 5.99 -10.23
C ALA A 112 -0.94 4.71 -10.14
N ALA A 113 -2.07 4.80 -9.44
CA ALA A 113 -2.97 3.67 -9.14
C ALA A 113 -4.19 3.60 -10.09
N ALA A 114 -4.12 4.24 -11.27
CA ALA A 114 -5.18 4.16 -12.25
C ALA A 114 -5.32 2.74 -12.82
N ARG A 115 -6.56 2.38 -13.13
CA ARG A 115 -6.91 1.13 -13.81
C ARG A 115 -7.09 1.41 -15.29
N SER A 116 -6.22 0.85 -16.14
CA SER A 116 -6.29 1.03 -17.59
C SER A 116 -7.33 0.14 -18.28
N GLY A 117 -7.83 -0.88 -17.58
CA GLY A 117 -8.64 -1.95 -18.16
C GLY A 117 -7.83 -3.16 -18.64
N ASP A 118 -6.51 -3.10 -18.56
CA ASP A 118 -5.60 -4.21 -18.87
C ASP A 118 -4.73 -4.54 -17.65
N TRP A 119 -5.03 -5.68 -16.99
CA TRP A 119 -4.26 -6.11 -15.82
C TRP A 119 -2.80 -6.44 -16.16
N ALA A 120 -2.56 -7.05 -17.32
CA ALA A 120 -1.21 -7.41 -17.74
C ALA A 120 -0.32 -6.17 -17.94
N ARG A 121 -0.93 -5.06 -18.35
CA ARG A 121 -0.27 -3.74 -18.44
C ARG A 121 -0.11 -3.10 -17.05
N ASP A 122 -1.19 -3.01 -16.27
CA ASP A 122 -1.19 -2.27 -15.00
C ASP A 122 -0.28 -2.93 -13.95
N ARG A 123 -0.16 -4.27 -13.94
CA ARG A 123 0.76 -5.00 -13.06
C ARG A 123 2.24 -4.73 -13.33
N GLN A 124 2.58 -4.21 -14.50
CA GLN A 124 3.96 -3.86 -14.85
C GLN A 124 4.41 -2.55 -14.22
N GLU A 125 3.49 -1.72 -13.71
CA GLU A 125 3.79 -0.43 -13.07
C GLU A 125 4.65 0.48 -13.95
N LEU A 126 4.36 0.50 -15.26
CA LEU A 126 5.24 1.07 -16.29
C LEU A 126 5.62 2.53 -15.99
N LEU A 127 4.67 3.36 -15.57
CA LEU A 127 4.93 4.76 -15.24
C LEU A 127 5.91 4.91 -14.07
N LEU A 128 5.67 4.19 -12.97
CA LEU A 128 6.56 4.20 -11.79
C LEU A 128 7.97 3.74 -12.15
N ARG A 129 8.07 2.61 -12.89
CA ARG A 129 9.36 2.03 -13.28
C ARG A 129 10.12 2.89 -14.26
N SER A 130 9.42 3.61 -15.15
CA SER A 130 10.05 4.57 -16.05
C SER A 130 10.63 5.75 -15.27
N TYR A 131 9.90 6.30 -14.29
CA TYR A 131 10.47 7.31 -13.39
C TYR A 131 11.70 6.77 -12.65
N ALA A 132 11.61 5.58 -12.06
CA ALA A 132 12.72 4.96 -11.35
C ALA A 132 13.95 4.74 -12.25
N ARG A 133 13.73 4.42 -13.52
CA ARG A 133 14.81 4.21 -14.49
C ARG A 133 15.52 5.52 -14.90
N TYR A 134 14.76 6.59 -15.11
CA TYR A 134 15.30 7.83 -15.69
C TYR A 134 15.64 8.92 -14.67
N ALA A 135 15.05 8.91 -13.50
CA ALA A 135 15.41 9.83 -12.43
C ALA A 135 16.83 9.55 -11.91
N SER A 136 17.57 10.60 -11.60
CA SER A 136 18.88 10.52 -10.92
C SER A 136 18.77 10.59 -9.40
N VAL A 137 17.57 10.82 -8.88
CA VAL A 137 17.23 10.86 -7.45
C VAL A 137 16.37 9.67 -7.06
N PRO A 138 16.28 9.29 -5.76
CA PRO A 138 15.42 8.22 -5.29
C PRO A 138 13.96 8.39 -5.71
N VAL A 139 13.33 7.28 -6.14
CA VAL A 139 11.90 7.21 -6.46
C VAL A 139 11.17 6.35 -5.42
N ILE A 140 10.05 6.85 -4.91
CA ILE A 140 9.22 6.23 -3.88
C ILE A 140 7.86 5.89 -4.49
N ASN A 141 7.45 4.63 -4.37
CA ASN A 141 6.09 4.20 -4.72
C ASN A 141 5.11 4.66 -3.63
N LEU A 142 4.24 5.61 -3.96
CA LEU A 142 3.19 6.09 -3.07
C LEU A 142 1.93 5.24 -3.12
N GLU A 143 1.62 4.67 -4.24
CA GLU A 143 0.64 3.63 -4.57
C GLU A 143 0.55 3.44 -6.09
N THR A 144 0.51 2.20 -6.52
CA THR A 144 0.14 1.79 -7.87
C THR A 144 -1.06 0.82 -7.83
N SER A 145 -1.50 0.34 -8.98
CA SER A 145 -2.50 -0.74 -9.05
C SER A 145 -1.98 -2.04 -8.43
N PHE A 146 -0.65 -2.24 -8.41
CA PHE A 146 0.02 -3.46 -7.98
C PHE A 146 0.64 -3.39 -6.58
N GLY A 147 1.15 -2.24 -6.13
CA GLY A 147 1.85 -2.10 -4.85
C GLY A 147 1.52 -0.82 -4.08
N HIS A 148 1.56 -0.89 -2.73
CA HIS A 148 1.48 0.27 -1.82
C HIS A 148 2.40 0.06 -0.61
N PRO A 149 3.74 0.10 -0.82
CA PRO A 149 4.70 -0.31 0.19
C PRO A 149 4.67 0.53 1.47
N CYS A 150 4.47 1.85 1.36
CA CYS A 150 4.37 2.72 2.54
C CYS A 150 3.16 2.42 3.43
N GLN A 151 2.06 1.94 2.86
CA GLN A 151 0.90 1.50 3.65
C GLN A 151 1.23 0.21 4.39
N ALA A 152 1.75 -0.78 3.70
CA ALA A 152 2.04 -2.09 4.28
C ALA A 152 3.05 -2.02 5.45
N LEU A 153 4.06 -1.16 5.35
CA LEU A 153 5.00 -0.95 6.46
C LEU A 153 4.33 -0.26 7.66
N ALA A 154 3.40 0.68 7.42
CA ALA A 154 2.62 1.30 8.49
C ALA A 154 1.66 0.31 9.15
N ASP A 155 1.08 -0.60 8.35
CA ASP A 155 0.24 -1.68 8.85
C ASP A 155 1.06 -2.60 9.77
N LEU A 156 2.24 -3.02 9.32
CA LEU A 156 3.13 -3.88 10.09
C LEU A 156 3.64 -3.19 11.37
N MET A 157 3.94 -1.88 11.31
CA MET A 157 4.29 -1.08 12.49
C MET A 157 3.16 -1.10 13.51
N THR A 158 1.91 -0.89 13.06
CA THR A 158 0.73 -0.90 13.93
C THR A 158 0.54 -2.26 14.58
N MET A 159 0.68 -3.34 13.81
CA MET A 159 0.62 -4.70 14.36
C MET A 159 1.71 -4.93 15.41
N ARG A 160 2.95 -4.47 15.18
CA ARG A 160 4.06 -4.58 16.16
C ARG A 160 3.81 -3.80 17.46
N GLU A 161 3.11 -2.67 17.37
CA GLU A 161 2.77 -1.86 18.54
C GLU A 161 1.67 -2.50 19.40
N GLN A 162 0.75 -3.23 18.77
CA GLN A 162 -0.37 -3.86 19.44
C GLN A 162 -0.05 -5.29 19.95
N LEU A 163 0.94 -5.94 19.34
CA LEU A 163 1.28 -7.33 19.62
C LEU A 163 2.77 -7.46 19.97
N VAL A 164 3.11 -8.29 20.93
CA VAL A 164 4.51 -8.47 21.41
C VAL A 164 5.40 -9.09 20.31
N SER A 165 4.86 -9.97 19.49
CA SER A 165 5.56 -10.63 18.38
C SER A 165 4.59 -10.85 17.23
N LEU A 166 5.06 -10.77 16.01
CA LEU A 166 4.23 -11.03 14.82
C LEU A 166 4.35 -12.48 14.31
N ARG A 167 5.47 -13.17 14.61
CA ARG A 167 5.67 -14.54 14.13
C ARG A 167 4.59 -15.48 14.69
N GLY A 168 3.94 -16.22 13.79
CA GLY A 168 2.86 -17.14 14.11
C GLY A 168 1.52 -16.46 14.48
N ARG A 169 1.43 -15.11 14.45
CA ARG A 169 0.15 -14.42 14.68
C ARG A 169 -0.78 -14.60 13.50
N LYS A 170 -2.05 -14.80 13.80
CA LYS A 170 -3.09 -15.08 12.80
C LYS A 170 -3.69 -13.80 12.23
N LEU A 171 -3.29 -13.47 11.01
CA LEU A 171 -3.82 -12.36 10.23
C LEU A 171 -4.84 -12.87 9.22
N THR A 172 -6.08 -12.39 9.29
CA THR A 172 -7.07 -12.54 8.22
C THR A 172 -7.10 -11.28 7.37
N LEU A 173 -6.53 -11.35 6.17
CA LEU A 173 -6.63 -10.33 5.14
C LEU A 173 -7.90 -10.63 4.33
N MET A 174 -8.96 -9.88 4.61
CA MET A 174 -10.31 -10.15 4.13
C MET A 174 -10.77 -9.15 3.09
N TRP A 175 -11.18 -9.65 1.93
CA TRP A 175 -11.93 -8.84 0.98
C TRP A 175 -13.22 -8.33 1.63
N CYS A 176 -13.53 -7.06 1.45
CA CYS A 176 -14.81 -6.49 1.85
C CYS A 176 -15.45 -5.74 0.68
N ASN A 177 -16.78 -5.63 0.71
CA ASN A 177 -17.51 -5.03 -0.39
C ASN A 177 -17.19 -3.55 -0.56
N HIS A 178 -17.22 -3.09 -1.80
CA HIS A 178 -17.09 -1.70 -2.20
C HIS A 178 -17.73 -1.52 -3.58
N PRO A 179 -18.56 -0.49 -3.82
CA PRO A 179 -19.25 -0.31 -5.10
C PRO A 179 -18.28 -0.16 -6.28
N GLU A 180 -17.13 0.46 -6.07
CA GLU A 180 -16.11 0.66 -7.09
C GLU A 180 -14.97 -0.35 -6.97
N PRO A 181 -14.34 -0.77 -8.08
CA PRO A 181 -13.10 -1.54 -8.01
C PRO A 181 -11.97 -0.70 -7.41
N LYS A 182 -11.17 -1.30 -6.53
CA LYS A 182 -10.02 -0.68 -5.89
C LYS A 182 -8.72 -1.36 -6.32
N SER A 183 -7.57 -0.66 -6.15
CA SER A 183 -6.25 -1.23 -6.43
C SER A 183 -5.96 -2.46 -5.57
N LEU A 184 -5.20 -3.39 -6.11
CA LEU A 184 -4.66 -4.55 -5.40
C LEU A 184 -3.44 -4.19 -4.53
N GLY A 185 -2.86 -3.01 -4.76
CA GLY A 185 -1.60 -2.58 -4.16
C GLY A 185 -1.50 -2.77 -2.64
N PRO A 186 -2.46 -2.29 -1.81
CA PRO A 186 -2.42 -2.50 -0.37
C PRO A 186 -2.46 -3.98 0.03
N THR A 187 -3.28 -4.79 -0.66
CA THR A 187 -3.42 -6.23 -0.41
C THR A 187 -2.12 -6.98 -0.71
N HIS A 188 -1.54 -6.74 -1.89
CA HIS A 188 -0.28 -7.37 -2.31
C HIS A 188 0.87 -7.01 -1.37
N SER A 189 1.04 -5.72 -1.07
CA SER A 189 2.14 -5.26 -0.24
C SER A 189 2.02 -5.72 1.21
N LEU A 190 0.80 -5.74 1.78
CA LEU A 190 0.59 -6.27 3.12
C LEU A 190 0.88 -7.77 3.19
N LEU A 191 0.39 -8.54 2.21
CA LEU A 191 0.64 -9.98 2.14
C LEU A 191 2.14 -10.28 2.12
N GLN A 192 2.92 -9.51 1.33
CA GLN A 192 4.38 -9.67 1.24
C GLN A 192 5.08 -9.44 2.59
N VAL A 193 4.77 -8.32 3.28
CA VAL A 193 5.45 -8.02 4.56
C VAL A 193 4.96 -8.88 5.71
N ALA A 194 3.69 -9.31 5.72
CA ALA A 194 3.15 -10.22 6.71
C ALA A 194 3.77 -11.62 6.57
N ALA A 195 3.93 -12.10 5.33
CA ALA A 195 4.65 -13.33 5.02
C ALA A 195 6.10 -13.26 5.49
N LEU A 196 6.80 -12.15 5.18
CA LEU A 196 8.18 -11.91 5.59
C LEU A 196 8.31 -11.82 7.12
N ALA A 197 7.28 -11.33 7.81
CA ALA A 197 7.22 -11.29 9.26
C ALA A 197 6.97 -12.67 9.92
N GLY A 198 6.72 -13.72 9.12
CA GLY A 198 6.43 -15.06 9.60
C GLY A 198 5.05 -15.19 10.25
N MET A 199 4.08 -14.39 9.81
CA MET A 199 2.69 -14.47 10.27
C MET A 199 1.95 -15.65 9.61
N ASP A 200 0.90 -16.15 10.28
CA ASP A 200 -0.06 -17.09 9.71
C ASP A 200 -1.17 -16.29 9.01
N VAL A 201 -1.02 -16.11 7.70
CA VAL A 201 -1.91 -15.28 6.89
C VAL A 201 -3.03 -16.13 6.29
N THR A 202 -4.28 -15.73 6.51
CA THR A 202 -5.45 -16.22 5.79
C THR A 202 -5.92 -15.13 4.84
N LEU A 203 -5.75 -15.33 3.53
CA LEU A 203 -6.33 -14.47 2.50
C LEU A 203 -7.76 -14.94 2.23
N ALA A 204 -8.74 -14.09 2.54
CA ALA A 204 -10.16 -14.39 2.39
C ALA A 204 -10.80 -13.52 1.31
N HIS A 205 -11.41 -14.13 0.32
CA HIS A 205 -12.13 -13.43 -0.75
C HIS A 205 -13.23 -14.30 -1.38
N PRO A 206 -14.27 -13.69 -1.95
CA PRO A 206 -15.26 -14.45 -2.72
C PRO A 206 -14.62 -14.99 -4.00
N LEU A 207 -15.18 -16.07 -4.54
CA LEU A 207 -14.76 -16.63 -5.82
C LEU A 207 -14.83 -15.58 -6.94
N GLY A 208 -13.78 -15.50 -7.74
CA GLY A 208 -13.64 -14.53 -8.83
C GLY A 208 -12.91 -13.24 -8.41
N PHE A 209 -12.52 -13.10 -7.14
CA PHE A 209 -11.74 -11.98 -6.63
C PHE A 209 -10.33 -12.41 -6.17
N GLU A 210 -9.77 -13.39 -6.87
CA GLU A 210 -8.39 -13.83 -6.69
C GLU A 210 -7.43 -12.65 -6.90
N ILE A 211 -6.32 -12.64 -6.15
CA ILE A 211 -5.23 -11.69 -6.35
C ILE A 211 -4.29 -12.21 -7.45
N ASP A 212 -3.23 -11.46 -7.74
CA ASP A 212 -2.20 -11.89 -8.70
C ASP A 212 -1.51 -13.20 -8.25
N ASP A 213 -1.49 -14.20 -9.13
CA ASP A 213 -0.99 -15.55 -8.84
C ASP A 213 0.49 -15.56 -8.45
N GLU A 214 1.29 -14.67 -9.04
CA GLU A 214 2.72 -14.59 -8.74
C GLU A 214 2.94 -14.05 -7.32
N VAL A 215 2.15 -13.06 -6.90
CA VAL A 215 2.18 -12.53 -5.52
C VAL A 215 1.79 -13.62 -4.52
N LEU A 216 0.74 -14.39 -4.82
CA LEU A 216 0.30 -15.48 -3.96
C LEU A 216 1.37 -16.59 -3.85
N ARG A 217 1.95 -16.99 -4.99
CA ARG A 217 3.00 -18.02 -5.04
C ARG A 217 4.25 -17.58 -4.25
N LYS A 218 4.75 -16.36 -4.49
CA LYS A 218 5.90 -15.80 -3.77
C LYS A 218 5.59 -15.64 -2.28
N GLY A 219 4.39 -15.14 -1.93
CA GLY A 219 3.98 -14.98 -0.55
C GLY A 219 3.95 -16.30 0.23
N ARG A 220 3.50 -17.40 -0.39
CA ARG A 220 3.55 -18.75 0.24
C ARG A 220 4.97 -19.20 0.52
N ALA A 221 5.88 -19.07 -0.45
CA ALA A 221 7.27 -19.43 -0.26
C ALA A 221 7.91 -18.59 0.86
N THR A 222 7.75 -17.27 0.82
CA THR A 222 8.28 -16.36 1.84
C THR A 222 7.72 -16.66 3.25
N ALA A 223 6.40 -16.93 3.36
CA ALA A 223 5.80 -17.29 4.65
C ALA A 223 6.40 -18.58 5.21
N GLN A 224 6.56 -19.61 4.38
CA GLN A 224 7.17 -20.88 4.76
C GLN A 224 8.61 -20.69 5.23
N ASP A 225 9.42 -19.95 4.49
CA ASP A 225 10.83 -19.67 4.83
C ASP A 225 10.95 -18.88 6.14
N ALA A 226 9.98 -18.00 6.43
CA ALA A 226 9.92 -17.21 7.67
C ALA A 226 9.30 -17.97 8.85
N GLY A 227 8.81 -19.20 8.63
CA GLY A 227 8.18 -20.05 9.64
C GLY A 227 6.74 -19.67 9.97
N GLY A 228 6.04 -19.04 9.04
CA GLY A 228 4.60 -18.79 9.03
C GLY A 228 3.90 -19.59 7.93
N ALA A 229 2.66 -19.21 7.61
CA ALA A 229 1.85 -19.86 6.59
C ALA A 229 1.02 -18.84 5.78
N LEU A 230 0.65 -19.20 4.55
CA LEU A 230 -0.31 -18.45 3.73
C LEU A 230 -1.33 -19.40 3.10
N ARG A 231 -2.59 -19.23 3.48
CA ARG A 231 -3.71 -20.00 2.92
C ARG A 231 -4.76 -19.06 2.33
N VAL A 232 -5.55 -19.58 1.39
CA VAL A 232 -6.69 -18.89 0.79
C VAL A 232 -7.97 -19.57 1.22
N VAL A 233 -8.99 -18.78 1.59
CA VAL A 233 -10.30 -19.23 2.04
C VAL A 233 -11.37 -18.40 1.34
N ASN A 234 -12.41 -19.05 0.80
CA ASN A 234 -13.53 -18.40 0.12
C ASN A 234 -14.80 -18.30 0.99
N ASP A 235 -14.63 -18.39 2.29
CA ASP A 235 -15.66 -18.27 3.31
C ASP A 235 -15.17 -17.28 4.39
N ARG A 236 -15.88 -16.15 4.55
CA ARG A 236 -15.48 -15.07 5.44
C ARG A 236 -15.50 -15.48 6.93
N GLU A 237 -16.47 -16.31 7.30
CA GLU A 237 -16.64 -16.75 8.69
C GLU A 237 -15.56 -17.78 9.06
N ALA A 238 -15.32 -18.75 8.17
CA ALA A 238 -14.23 -19.69 8.34
C ALA A 238 -12.85 -19.00 8.41
N ALA A 239 -12.67 -17.93 7.62
CA ALA A 239 -11.44 -17.15 7.62
C ALA A 239 -11.25 -16.32 8.90
N ALA A 240 -12.33 -15.76 9.45
CA ALA A 240 -12.28 -14.92 10.67
C ALA A 240 -12.07 -15.75 11.94
N ARG A 241 -12.45 -17.02 11.93
CA ARG A 241 -12.44 -17.87 13.13
C ARG A 241 -11.05 -17.98 13.75
N GLY A 242 -10.93 -17.48 14.98
CA GLY A 242 -9.69 -17.48 15.75
C GLY A 242 -8.62 -16.53 15.20
N ALA A 243 -8.97 -15.59 14.31
CA ALA A 243 -8.06 -14.52 13.90
C ALA A 243 -7.71 -13.62 15.11
N GLU A 244 -6.48 -13.10 15.12
CA GLU A 244 -6.01 -12.09 16.07
C GLU A 244 -6.00 -10.69 15.43
N ILE A 245 -5.99 -10.63 14.09
CA ILE A 245 -6.11 -9.41 13.30
C ILE A 245 -7.06 -9.69 12.14
N VAL A 246 -8.05 -8.82 11.95
CA VAL A 246 -8.88 -8.75 10.75
C VAL A 246 -8.51 -7.48 10.00
N TYR A 247 -7.89 -7.64 8.84
CA TYR A 247 -7.58 -6.55 7.95
C TYR A 247 -8.59 -6.53 6.81
N ALA A 248 -9.55 -5.62 6.90
CA ALA A 248 -10.60 -5.45 5.90
C ALA A 248 -10.11 -4.59 4.75
N ARG A 249 -10.24 -5.06 3.50
CA ARG A 249 -9.87 -4.31 2.31
C ARG A 249 -10.65 -4.75 1.09
N SER A 250 -11.16 -3.82 0.31
CA SER A 250 -11.71 -4.10 -1.00
C SER A 250 -10.62 -4.03 -2.08
N TRP A 251 -10.71 -4.90 -3.07
CA TRP A 251 -9.92 -4.82 -4.31
C TRP A 251 -10.74 -5.25 -5.52
N GLY A 252 -10.36 -4.79 -6.71
CA GLY A 252 -10.89 -5.25 -7.97
C GLY A 252 -10.23 -6.56 -8.39
N ALA A 253 -10.96 -7.40 -9.08
CA ALA A 253 -10.45 -8.68 -9.54
C ALA A 253 -9.71 -8.55 -10.88
N PRO A 254 -8.50 -9.13 -11.06
CA PRO A 254 -7.85 -9.24 -12.35
C PRO A 254 -8.76 -9.81 -13.44
N LYS A 255 -9.59 -10.78 -13.08
CA LYS A 255 -10.60 -11.41 -13.98
C LYS A 255 -11.60 -10.42 -14.59
N TYR A 256 -11.94 -9.36 -13.88
CA TYR A 256 -12.90 -8.33 -14.33
C TYR A 256 -12.20 -7.00 -14.65
N TRP A 257 -10.89 -7.01 -14.82
CA TRP A 257 -10.10 -5.76 -14.95
C TRP A 257 -10.51 -4.93 -16.17
N SER A 258 -10.88 -5.59 -17.28
CA SER A 258 -11.38 -4.96 -18.50
C SER A 258 -12.89 -4.68 -18.50
N ASP A 259 -13.64 -5.15 -17.49
CA ASP A 259 -15.10 -5.07 -17.45
C ASP A 259 -15.60 -4.63 -16.07
N ALA A 260 -15.48 -3.31 -15.82
CA ALA A 260 -15.87 -2.71 -14.56
C ALA A 260 -17.39 -2.81 -14.29
N GLU A 261 -18.21 -2.83 -15.33
CA GLU A 261 -19.67 -2.97 -15.20
C GLU A 261 -20.04 -4.37 -14.72
N ARG A 262 -19.44 -5.41 -15.30
CA ARG A 262 -19.63 -6.78 -14.86
C ARG A 262 -19.14 -6.98 -13.43
N GLU A 263 -17.97 -6.40 -13.07
CA GLU A 263 -17.46 -6.43 -11.69
C GLU A 263 -18.48 -5.80 -10.73
N ALA A 264 -19.06 -4.65 -11.08
CA ALA A 264 -20.06 -3.97 -10.27
C ALA A 264 -21.33 -4.80 -10.10
N VAL A 265 -21.76 -5.54 -11.15
CA VAL A 265 -22.90 -6.49 -11.06
C VAL A 265 -22.60 -7.60 -10.05
N VAL A 266 -21.44 -8.23 -10.15
CA VAL A 266 -21.03 -9.31 -9.22
C VAL A 266 -20.95 -8.78 -7.79
N LYS A 267 -20.38 -7.62 -7.57
CA LYS A 267 -20.26 -6.99 -6.24
C LYS A 267 -21.60 -6.74 -5.56
N ARG A 268 -22.65 -6.46 -6.32
CA ARG A 268 -24.01 -6.30 -5.76
C ARG A 268 -24.54 -7.57 -5.09
N SER A 269 -24.11 -8.75 -5.51
CA SER A 269 -24.48 -10.03 -4.87
C SER A 269 -23.60 -10.40 -3.68
N LEU A 270 -22.55 -9.62 -3.38
CA LEU A 270 -21.55 -9.89 -2.34
C LEU A 270 -21.66 -8.93 -1.14
N GLN A 271 -22.87 -8.43 -0.86
CA GLN A 271 -23.07 -7.44 0.22
C GLN A 271 -22.77 -8.00 1.61
N ASP A 272 -22.85 -9.33 1.77
CA ASP A 272 -22.51 -10.00 3.03
C ASP A 272 -21.00 -10.03 3.33
N TRP A 273 -20.17 -9.76 2.32
CA TRP A 273 -18.73 -9.62 2.52
C TRP A 273 -18.39 -8.26 3.13
N ARG A 274 -18.77 -8.11 4.40
CA ARG A 274 -18.46 -6.96 5.27
C ARG A 274 -17.98 -7.46 6.63
N VAL A 275 -17.29 -6.62 7.36
CA VAL A 275 -16.92 -6.89 8.75
C VAL A 275 -17.98 -6.29 9.66
N ASP A 276 -18.71 -7.14 10.37
CA ASP A 276 -19.74 -6.79 11.33
C ASP A 276 -19.43 -7.39 12.71
N GLU A 277 -20.23 -7.06 13.70
CA GLU A 277 -20.07 -7.49 15.08
C GLU A 277 -20.16 -9.01 15.22
N ALA A 278 -21.04 -9.64 14.43
CA ALA A 278 -21.20 -11.11 14.43
C ALA A 278 -19.93 -11.80 13.93
N LEU A 279 -19.31 -11.27 12.86
CA LEU A 279 -18.04 -11.77 12.37
C LEU A 279 -16.92 -11.57 13.40
N MET A 280 -16.80 -10.37 13.96
CA MET A 280 -15.78 -10.07 14.98
C MET A 280 -15.90 -10.94 16.23
N ALA A 281 -17.11 -11.32 16.63
CA ALA A 281 -17.36 -12.23 17.75
C ALA A 281 -16.81 -13.66 17.53
N THR A 282 -16.56 -14.08 16.28
CA THR A 282 -15.96 -15.39 15.96
C THR A 282 -14.43 -15.39 16.05
N THR A 283 -13.82 -14.23 16.15
CA THR A 283 -12.37 -14.04 16.20
C THR A 283 -11.81 -14.30 17.61
N GLN A 284 -10.48 -14.29 17.73
CA GLN A 284 -9.82 -14.31 19.03
C GLN A 284 -9.60 -12.87 19.55
N ASN A 285 -10.70 -12.13 19.76
CA ASN A 285 -10.65 -10.72 20.15
C ASN A 285 -9.78 -9.88 19.18
N ALA A 286 -9.97 -10.07 17.88
CA ALA A 286 -9.09 -9.54 16.85
C ALA A 286 -9.09 -8.01 16.82
N LEU A 287 -7.92 -7.45 16.53
CA LEU A 287 -7.80 -6.05 16.09
C LEU A 287 -8.45 -5.87 14.73
N LEU A 288 -9.23 -4.80 14.56
CA LEU A 288 -9.71 -4.38 13.25
C LEU A 288 -8.74 -3.38 12.61
N MET A 289 -8.33 -3.64 11.37
CA MET A 289 -7.53 -2.75 10.54
C MET A 289 -8.21 -2.50 9.19
N HIS A 290 -8.05 -1.30 8.65
CA HIS A 290 -8.50 -0.91 7.32
C HIS A 290 -7.69 0.29 6.80
N PRO A 291 -7.09 0.24 5.59
CA PRO A 291 -6.32 1.36 5.03
C PRO A 291 -7.25 2.42 4.48
N LEU A 292 -7.76 3.29 5.31
CA LEU A 292 -8.71 4.34 4.94
C LEU A 292 -8.49 4.92 3.50
N PRO A 293 -9.55 5.35 2.81
CA PRO A 293 -10.93 5.54 3.26
C PRO A 293 -11.71 4.24 3.35
N VAL A 294 -12.60 4.15 4.34
CA VAL A 294 -13.53 3.03 4.51
C VAL A 294 -14.94 3.45 4.11
N ARG A 295 -15.66 2.56 3.47
CA ARG A 295 -17.11 2.69 3.24
C ARG A 295 -17.84 2.14 4.47
N ARG A 296 -18.22 3.04 5.38
CA ARG A 296 -18.98 2.70 6.60
C ARG A 296 -20.28 2.00 6.25
N ASN A 297 -20.60 0.95 6.98
CA ASN A 297 -21.77 0.09 6.82
C ASN A 297 -21.84 -0.69 5.48
N VAL A 298 -20.78 -0.59 4.67
CA VAL A 298 -20.58 -1.38 3.44
C VAL A 298 -19.38 -2.32 3.60
N ALA A 299 -18.20 -1.79 3.92
CA ALA A 299 -16.99 -2.58 4.15
C ALA A 299 -16.92 -3.11 5.59
N ALA A 300 -17.30 -2.28 6.55
CA ALA A 300 -17.45 -2.62 7.96
C ALA A 300 -18.54 -1.76 8.59
N THR A 301 -19.19 -2.25 9.65
CA THR A 301 -20.22 -1.51 10.39
C THR A 301 -19.60 -0.39 11.22
N ASP A 302 -20.41 0.63 11.54
CA ASP A 302 -19.99 1.73 12.43
C ASP A 302 -19.57 1.19 13.80
N ALA A 303 -20.32 0.24 14.37
CA ALA A 303 -20.03 -0.34 15.65
C ALA A 303 -18.64 -1.03 15.70
N VAL A 304 -18.25 -1.69 14.62
CA VAL A 304 -16.92 -2.32 14.50
C VAL A 304 -15.83 -1.29 14.26
N LEU A 305 -16.08 -0.28 13.39
CA LEU A 305 -15.10 0.76 13.06
C LEU A 305 -14.79 1.68 14.24
N ASP A 306 -15.78 1.96 15.08
CA ASP A 306 -15.66 2.85 16.24
C ASP A 306 -15.50 2.05 17.56
N GLY A 307 -15.45 0.72 17.47
CA GLY A 307 -15.27 -0.18 18.61
C GLY A 307 -13.84 -0.18 19.16
N VAL A 308 -13.67 -0.68 20.36
CA VAL A 308 -12.39 -0.70 21.10
C VAL A 308 -11.29 -1.56 20.43
N GLN A 309 -11.67 -2.47 19.55
CA GLN A 309 -10.75 -3.32 18.80
C GLN A 309 -10.25 -2.64 17.51
N SER A 310 -10.82 -1.50 17.12
CA SER A 310 -10.44 -0.79 15.93
C SER A 310 -9.17 0.03 16.13
N VAL A 311 -8.16 -0.23 15.31
CA VAL A 311 -6.88 0.50 15.30
C VAL A 311 -6.64 1.24 13.98
N ILE A 312 -7.73 1.58 13.27
CA ILE A 312 -7.67 2.21 11.94
C ILE A 312 -7.02 3.60 11.97
N TYR A 313 -7.16 4.34 13.06
CA TYR A 313 -6.58 5.68 13.19
C TYR A 313 -5.11 5.62 13.60
N GLU A 314 -4.71 4.69 14.45
CA GLU A 314 -3.31 4.38 14.78
C GLU A 314 -2.57 3.90 13.51
N GLN A 315 -3.20 3.03 12.74
CA GLN A 315 -2.72 2.59 11.43
C GLN A 315 -2.49 3.77 10.46
N ALA A 316 -3.43 4.70 10.41
CA ALA A 316 -3.30 5.91 9.59
C ALA A 316 -2.19 6.85 10.11
N ALA A 317 -2.07 7.02 11.43
CA ALA A 317 -1.04 7.85 12.05
C ALA A 317 0.38 7.29 11.83
N ASN A 318 0.56 5.97 11.90
CA ASN A 318 1.83 5.30 11.70
C ASN A 318 2.42 5.51 10.29
N ARG A 319 1.61 5.88 9.31
CA ARG A 319 2.08 6.24 7.96
C ARG A 319 3.12 7.36 8.01
N ALA A 320 2.85 8.44 8.75
CA ALA A 320 3.78 9.56 8.85
C ALA A 320 5.11 9.16 9.51
N HIS A 321 5.08 8.23 10.48
CA HIS A 321 6.28 7.78 11.18
C HIS A 321 7.14 6.87 10.30
N VAL A 322 6.54 5.92 9.57
CA VAL A 322 7.22 5.08 8.59
C VAL A 322 7.80 5.92 7.46
N GLN A 323 7.04 6.90 6.95
CA GLN A 323 7.51 7.79 5.90
C GLN A 323 8.70 8.65 6.35
N LYS A 324 8.70 9.16 7.60
CA LYS A 324 9.87 9.83 8.16
C LYS A 324 11.11 8.93 8.18
N ALA A 325 10.96 7.71 8.66
CA ALA A 325 12.06 6.74 8.68
C ALA A 325 12.59 6.44 7.28
N LEU A 326 11.69 6.22 6.32
CA LEU A 326 12.04 5.98 4.92
C LEU A 326 12.79 7.16 4.31
N LEU A 327 12.28 8.38 4.47
CA LEU A 327 12.91 9.61 3.96
C LEU A 327 14.30 9.82 4.56
N MET A 328 14.49 9.53 5.86
CA MET A 328 15.79 9.59 6.52
C MET A 328 16.77 8.55 5.96
N GLN A 329 16.33 7.39 5.53
CA GLN A 329 17.19 6.38 4.91
C GLN A 329 17.58 6.73 3.46
N LEU A 330 16.66 7.38 2.71
CA LEU A 330 16.88 7.67 1.30
C LEU A 330 17.61 8.99 1.05
N LEU A 331 17.45 10.00 1.92
CA LEU A 331 17.89 11.39 1.69
C LEU A 331 19.02 11.88 2.61
N LYS A 332 19.47 11.04 3.54
CA LYS A 332 20.61 11.35 4.41
C LYS A 332 21.97 11.27 3.73
#